data_48f73af78a538a24bb3123e3c0d7e2f4
#
_entry.id   48f73af78a538a24bb3123e3c0d7e2f4
#
_cell.length_a   1.000
_cell.length_b   1.000
_cell.length_c   1.000
_cell.angle_alpha   90.00
_cell.angle_beta   90.00
_cell.angle_gamma   90.00
#
_symmetry.space_group_name_H-M   'P 1'
#
loop_
_entity.id
_entity.type
_entity.pdbx_description
1 polymer ?
#
loop_
_entity_poly.entity_id
_entity_poly.type
_entity_poly.pdbx_seq_one_letter_code
_entity_poly.pdbx_strand_id
1 'polypeptide(L)'
;YIAELCKEMNIFSEVIVSTDSRDYLESIKPLGYKNDYLRPSSLAGDNSPTIDAAIHALKHYAKKNIFFDNIMILQPTSPFRNVSQIKEAIDLISSNTKATCVTSVYKLGDYHPRRIKLINKNGFLEDFCREYKEPEPSRRQDFSPDAFIRSGSIYLSKTKQLIENGLIRGSHVLPLEVSEVFSINVDEELDFFKAEVVMNSGKFKEELRLFNSLKALYET
;
A
#
# COMPACT_ATOMS: atom_id res chain seq x y z
N TYR A 1 -9.74 5.25 10.11
CA TYR A 1 -9.51 3.80 10.04
C TYR A 1 -8.02 3.42 10.19
N ILE A 2 -7.11 3.86 9.27
CA ILE A 2 -5.69 3.46 9.33
C ILE A 2 -5.01 3.92 10.62
N ALA A 3 -5.28 5.14 11.05
CA ALA A 3 -4.75 5.66 12.29
C ALA A 3 -5.24 4.83 13.50
N GLU A 4 -6.50 4.44 13.52
CA GLU A 4 -7.07 3.56 14.55
C GLU A 4 -6.42 2.17 14.53
N LEU A 5 -6.28 1.57 13.35
CA LEU A 5 -5.59 0.29 13.18
C LEU A 5 -4.17 0.33 13.76
N CYS A 6 -3.40 1.36 13.42
CA CYS A 6 -2.04 1.52 13.94
C CYS A 6 -2.02 1.68 15.47
N LYS A 7 -3.00 2.40 16.04
CA LYS A 7 -3.12 2.59 17.49
C LYS A 7 -3.46 1.28 18.19
N GLU A 8 -4.44 0.53 17.70
CA GLU A 8 -4.83 -0.76 18.28
C GLU A 8 -3.71 -1.79 18.26
N MET A 9 -2.92 -1.80 17.19
CA MET A 9 -1.79 -2.73 17.08
C MET A 9 -0.69 -2.49 18.12
N ASN A 10 -0.46 -1.24 18.47
CA ASN A 10 0.57 -0.81 19.44
C ASN A 10 1.95 -1.48 19.25
N ILE A 11 2.36 -1.68 18.01
CA ILE A 11 3.65 -2.31 17.63
C ILE A 11 4.64 -1.35 16.99
N PHE A 12 4.17 -0.18 16.61
CA PHE A 12 4.99 0.86 16.01
C PHE A 12 5.65 1.71 17.10
N SER A 13 6.94 1.96 16.97
CA SER A 13 7.64 2.90 17.86
C SER A 13 7.17 4.35 17.68
N GLU A 14 6.71 4.69 16.48
CA GLU A 14 6.12 5.99 16.15
C GLU A 14 5.12 5.85 15.01
N VAL A 15 4.04 6.60 15.05
CA VAL A 15 3.05 6.71 13.97
C VAL A 15 2.83 8.17 13.64
N ILE A 16 3.04 8.53 12.39
CA ILE A 16 2.91 9.90 11.91
C ILE A 16 1.87 9.97 10.79
N VAL A 17 0.96 10.93 10.87
CA VAL A 17 0.09 11.29 9.76
C VAL A 17 0.73 12.43 9.00
N SER A 18 1.23 12.12 7.79
CA SER A 18 1.91 13.09 6.93
C SER A 18 0.90 13.82 6.07
N THR A 19 0.54 15.03 6.47
CA THR A 19 -0.37 15.92 5.76
C THR A 19 0.13 17.36 5.84
N ASP A 20 -0.25 18.19 4.88
CA ASP A 20 -0.05 19.63 4.86
C ASP A 20 -1.26 20.41 5.43
N SER A 21 -2.37 19.71 5.72
CA SER A 21 -3.57 20.28 6.30
C SER A 21 -3.58 20.19 7.82
N ARG A 22 -3.73 21.34 8.48
CA ARG A 22 -3.92 21.41 9.92
C ARG A 22 -5.24 20.78 10.35
N ASP A 23 -6.29 20.91 9.54
CA ASP A 23 -7.62 20.36 9.84
C ASP A 23 -7.57 18.83 9.91
N TYR A 24 -6.81 18.18 9.01
CA TYR A 24 -6.60 16.74 9.08
C TYR A 24 -5.81 16.33 10.33
N LEU A 25 -4.82 17.13 10.76
CA LEU A 25 -4.11 16.86 12.03
C LEU A 25 -5.04 17.03 13.24
N GLU A 26 -5.93 18.02 13.23
CA GLU A 26 -6.92 18.20 14.29
C GLU A 26 -7.90 17.00 14.35
N SER A 27 -8.35 16.49 13.20
CA SER A 27 -9.29 15.38 13.12
C SER A 27 -8.78 14.06 13.72
N ILE A 28 -7.46 13.86 13.78
CA ILE A 28 -6.85 12.66 14.38
C ILE A 28 -6.46 12.80 15.85
N LYS A 29 -6.53 14.02 16.43
CA LYS A 29 -6.24 14.25 17.85
C LYS A 29 -7.10 13.42 18.80
N PRO A 30 -8.43 13.24 18.55
CA PRO A 30 -9.26 12.39 19.39
C PRO A 30 -8.76 10.94 19.46
N LEU A 31 -8.03 10.48 18.46
CA LEU A 31 -7.39 9.16 18.45
C LEU A 31 -6.12 9.10 19.32
N GLY A 32 -5.71 10.22 19.91
CA GLY A 32 -4.55 10.30 20.81
C GLY A 32 -3.21 10.51 20.09
N TYR A 33 -3.21 10.81 18.80
CA TYR A 33 -1.99 11.17 18.08
C TYR A 33 -1.54 12.60 18.41
N LYS A 34 -0.35 12.72 18.96
CA LYS A 34 0.32 14.01 19.25
C LYS A 34 1.26 14.35 18.09
N ASN A 35 0.72 14.43 16.88
CA ASN A 35 1.54 14.72 15.71
C ASN A 35 1.83 16.23 15.64
N ASP A 36 3.07 16.62 15.88
CA ASP A 36 3.58 17.99 15.72
C ASP A 36 4.22 18.23 14.32
N TYR A 37 4.11 17.23 13.45
CA TYR A 37 4.64 17.25 12.10
C TYR A 37 3.59 17.73 11.10
N LEU A 38 3.92 18.80 10.39
CA LEU A 38 3.17 19.26 9.24
C LEU A 38 4.05 19.15 8.01
N ARG A 39 3.58 18.44 6.99
CA ARG A 39 4.29 18.31 5.71
C ARG A 39 4.28 19.65 4.99
N PRO A 40 5.42 20.12 4.43
CA PRO A 40 5.43 21.33 3.59
C PRO A 40 4.50 21.18 2.38
N SER A 41 3.78 22.23 2.02
CA SER A 41 2.89 22.24 0.85
C SER A 41 3.62 21.94 -0.46
N SER A 42 4.90 22.26 -0.56
CA SER A 42 5.75 21.88 -1.71
C SER A 42 5.92 20.37 -1.90
N LEU A 43 5.60 19.56 -0.88
CA LEU A 43 5.63 18.10 -0.91
C LEU A 43 4.22 17.50 -0.90
N ALA A 44 3.19 18.29 -1.14
CA ALA A 44 1.79 17.89 -1.05
C ALA A 44 1.01 18.06 -2.36
N GLY A 45 1.65 18.53 -3.42
CA GLY A 45 1.03 18.64 -4.75
C GLY A 45 0.83 17.27 -5.42
N ASP A 46 -0.05 17.23 -6.42
CA ASP A 46 -0.43 16.00 -7.14
C ASP A 46 0.75 15.25 -7.75
N ASN A 47 1.81 15.96 -8.14
CA ASN A 47 3.02 15.39 -8.70
C ASN A 47 4.13 15.12 -7.65
N SER A 48 3.86 15.34 -6.36
CA SER A 48 4.85 15.14 -5.31
C SER A 48 5.05 13.65 -5.01
N PRO A 49 6.27 13.10 -5.18
CA PRO A 49 6.51 11.69 -4.91
C PRO A 49 6.32 11.37 -3.43
N THR A 50 5.66 10.26 -3.14
CA THR A 50 5.44 9.77 -1.77
C THR A 50 6.76 9.61 -1.00
N ILE A 51 7.85 9.27 -1.71
CA ILE A 51 9.16 9.10 -1.08
C ILE A 51 9.70 10.39 -0.48
N ASP A 52 9.46 11.54 -1.10
CA ASP A 52 9.93 12.83 -0.61
C ASP A 52 9.23 13.19 0.72
N ALA A 53 7.94 12.90 0.82
CA ALA A 53 7.19 13.03 2.08
C ALA A 53 7.74 12.10 3.17
N ALA A 54 8.08 10.86 2.82
CA ALA A 54 8.66 9.88 3.75
C ALA A 54 10.05 10.32 4.25
N ILE A 55 10.93 10.76 3.35
CA ILE A 55 12.26 11.28 3.70
C ILE A 55 12.14 12.53 4.56
N HIS A 56 11.21 13.44 4.25
CA HIS A 56 11.00 14.64 5.05
C HIS A 56 10.55 14.29 6.47
N ALA A 57 9.64 13.34 6.63
CA ALA A 57 9.22 12.87 7.94
C ALA A 57 10.39 12.26 8.73
N LEU A 58 11.20 11.41 8.11
CA LEU A 58 12.39 10.84 8.74
C LEU A 58 13.39 11.92 9.19
N LYS A 59 13.63 12.93 8.34
CA LYS A 59 14.49 14.08 8.68
C LYS A 59 13.93 14.92 9.84
N HIS A 60 12.61 15.05 9.96
CA HIS A 60 11.97 15.71 11.09
C HIS A 60 12.30 15.02 12.41
N TYR A 61 12.22 13.70 12.47
CA TYR A 61 12.56 12.93 13.65
C TYR A 61 14.07 12.90 13.92
N ALA A 62 14.90 12.82 12.89
CA ALA A 62 16.35 12.86 13.03
C ALA A 62 16.85 14.16 13.70
N LYS A 63 16.18 15.32 13.47
CA LYS A 63 16.46 16.58 14.18
C LYS A 63 16.18 16.49 15.69
N LYS A 64 15.37 15.53 16.11
CA LYS A 64 15.05 15.22 17.53
C LYS A 64 15.92 14.08 18.08
N ASN A 65 16.96 13.64 17.33
CA ASN A 65 17.80 12.48 17.62
C ASN A 65 17.00 11.15 17.71
N ILE A 66 15.91 11.02 16.94
CA ILE A 66 15.11 9.82 16.84
C ILE A 66 15.34 9.21 15.46
N PHE A 67 15.79 7.94 15.43
CA PHE A 67 16.12 7.21 14.22
C PHE A 67 15.34 5.90 14.18
N PHE A 68 14.98 5.47 12.99
CA PHE A 68 14.18 4.25 12.75
C PHE A 68 14.92 3.32 11.80
N ASP A 69 14.90 2.01 12.07
CA ASP A 69 15.47 1.00 11.20
C ASP A 69 14.62 0.80 9.95
N ASN A 70 13.30 0.86 10.12
CA ASN A 70 12.32 0.64 9.07
C ASN A 70 11.27 1.75 9.06
N ILE A 71 10.70 1.98 7.88
CA ILE A 71 9.54 2.85 7.68
C ILE A 71 8.44 2.07 6.96
N MET A 72 7.23 2.09 7.51
CA MET A 72 6.04 1.55 6.87
C MET A 72 5.19 2.70 6.32
N ILE A 73 4.87 2.64 5.03
CA ILE A 73 3.98 3.59 4.37
C ILE A 73 2.64 2.91 4.14
N LEU A 74 1.60 3.49 4.73
CA LEU A 74 0.22 3.03 4.66
C LEU A 74 -0.64 4.12 4.03
N GLN A 75 -0.95 4.00 2.75
CA GLN A 75 -1.72 5.02 2.04
C GLN A 75 -3.20 4.97 2.45
N PRO A 76 -3.85 6.12 2.71
CA PRO A 76 -5.26 6.17 3.08
C PRO A 76 -6.20 5.69 1.97
N THR A 77 -5.78 5.81 0.70
CA THR A 77 -6.54 5.35 -0.47
C THR A 77 -6.68 3.83 -0.54
N SER A 78 -5.90 3.07 0.22
CA SER A 78 -6.07 1.61 0.33
C SER A 78 -6.72 1.27 1.67
N PRO A 79 -8.06 1.29 1.80
CA PRO A 79 -8.73 1.20 3.10
C PRO A 79 -8.67 -0.21 3.72
N PHE A 80 -8.62 -1.23 2.89
CA PHE A 80 -8.69 -2.61 3.36
C PHE A 80 -7.30 -3.15 3.72
N ARG A 81 -7.03 -3.23 5.01
CA ARG A 81 -5.84 -3.85 5.59
C ARG A 81 -6.24 -4.56 6.88
N ASN A 82 -5.50 -5.57 7.24
CA ASN A 82 -5.68 -6.20 8.53
C ASN A 82 -4.36 -6.33 9.30
N VAL A 83 -4.50 -6.63 10.59
CA VAL A 83 -3.38 -6.76 11.53
C VAL A 83 -2.39 -7.85 11.10
N SER A 84 -2.89 -8.98 10.57
CA SER A 84 -2.03 -10.09 10.17
C SER A 84 -1.10 -9.73 9.03
N GLN A 85 -1.59 -9.00 8.02
CA GLN A 85 -0.77 -8.53 6.88
C GLN A 85 0.37 -7.60 7.33
N ILE A 86 0.09 -6.70 8.26
CA ILE A 86 1.11 -5.79 8.80
C ILE A 86 2.17 -6.58 9.59
N LYS A 87 1.74 -7.52 10.44
CA LYS A 87 2.65 -8.40 11.19
C LYS A 87 3.51 -9.25 10.25
N GLU A 88 2.89 -9.87 9.26
CA GLU A 88 3.59 -10.67 8.26
C GLU A 88 4.65 -9.85 7.49
N ALA A 89 4.33 -8.60 7.11
CA ALA A 89 5.31 -7.72 6.49
C ALA A 89 6.53 -7.47 7.40
N ILE A 90 6.31 -7.28 8.69
CA ILE A 90 7.37 -7.07 9.67
C ILE A 90 8.20 -8.36 9.84
N ASP A 91 7.57 -9.52 9.91
CA ASP A 91 8.25 -10.80 10.02
C ASP A 91 9.11 -11.10 8.79
N LEU A 92 8.58 -10.82 7.59
CA LEU A 92 9.30 -10.99 6.32
C LEU A 92 10.58 -10.15 6.26
N ILE A 93 10.52 -8.86 6.60
CA ILE A 93 11.70 -8.00 6.53
C ILE A 93 12.71 -8.32 7.64
N SER A 94 12.23 -8.75 8.79
CA SER A 94 13.07 -9.10 9.95
C SER A 94 13.81 -10.41 9.75
N SER A 95 13.17 -11.39 9.12
CA SER A 95 13.75 -12.72 8.87
C SER A 95 14.72 -12.76 7.69
N ASN A 96 14.74 -11.72 6.83
CA ASN A 96 15.59 -11.68 5.64
C ASN A 96 16.54 -10.47 5.67
N THR A 97 17.80 -10.72 6.04
CA THR A 97 18.81 -9.66 6.14
C THR A 97 19.14 -8.97 4.84
N LYS A 98 18.92 -9.62 3.69
CA LYS A 98 19.15 -9.05 2.35
C LYS A 98 17.99 -8.21 1.86
N ALA A 99 16.79 -8.41 2.40
CA ALA A 99 15.62 -7.65 1.98
C ALA A 99 15.80 -6.16 2.23
N THR A 100 15.44 -5.34 1.25
CA THR A 100 15.43 -3.88 1.33
C THR A 100 14.04 -3.33 1.56
N CYS A 101 13.02 -4.09 1.14
CA CYS A 101 11.63 -3.71 1.24
C CYS A 101 10.72 -4.94 1.21
N VAL A 102 9.56 -4.84 1.85
CA VAL A 102 8.40 -5.71 1.63
C VAL A 102 7.32 -4.85 0.97
N THR A 103 6.69 -5.35 -0.09
CA THR A 103 5.56 -4.67 -0.73
C THR A 103 4.40 -5.63 -0.95
N SER A 104 3.20 -5.15 -0.69
CA SER A 104 1.99 -5.94 -0.95
C SER A 104 1.75 -6.10 -2.45
N VAL A 105 1.42 -7.32 -2.83
CA VAL A 105 1.10 -7.73 -4.20
C VAL A 105 -0.12 -8.63 -4.19
N TYR A 106 -0.86 -8.68 -5.31
CA TYR A 106 -1.88 -9.69 -5.50
C TYR A 106 -1.72 -10.37 -6.86
N LYS A 107 -2.16 -11.62 -6.91
CA LYS A 107 -2.06 -12.46 -8.10
C LYS A 107 -3.04 -11.99 -9.17
N LEU A 108 -2.54 -11.80 -10.38
CA LEU A 108 -3.37 -11.43 -11.52
C LEU A 108 -4.14 -12.65 -12.05
N GLY A 109 -5.42 -12.41 -12.33
CA GLY A 109 -6.28 -13.34 -13.06
C GLY A 109 -6.32 -13.00 -14.56
N ASP A 110 -7.41 -12.36 -14.98
CA ASP A 110 -7.64 -12.04 -16.39
C ASP A 110 -6.72 -10.96 -16.94
N TYR A 111 -6.14 -10.12 -16.08
CA TYR A 111 -5.16 -9.08 -16.49
C TYR A 111 -3.72 -9.60 -16.54
N HIS A 112 -3.55 -10.91 -16.77
CA HIS A 112 -2.23 -11.50 -16.90
C HIS A 112 -1.45 -10.87 -18.07
N PRO A 113 -0.12 -10.66 -17.97
CA PRO A 113 0.71 -10.04 -19.03
C PRO A 113 0.54 -10.66 -20.41
N ARG A 114 0.22 -11.95 -20.51
CA ARG A 114 -0.08 -12.63 -21.77
C ARG A 114 -1.28 -12.05 -22.53
N ARG A 115 -2.25 -11.46 -21.81
CA ARG A 115 -3.45 -10.83 -22.39
C ARG A 115 -3.29 -9.35 -22.67
N ILE A 116 -2.21 -8.73 -22.20
CA ILE A 116 -1.96 -7.31 -22.46
C ILE A 116 -1.48 -7.15 -23.88
N LYS A 117 -2.15 -6.29 -24.63
CA LYS A 117 -1.87 -6.00 -26.04
C LYS A 117 -1.50 -4.54 -26.22
N LEU A 118 -0.77 -4.24 -27.28
CA LEU A 118 -0.59 -2.89 -27.79
C LEU A 118 -1.23 -2.78 -29.18
N ILE A 119 -1.60 -1.57 -29.57
CA ILE A 119 -2.04 -1.26 -30.93
C ILE A 119 -0.82 -0.67 -31.66
N ASN A 120 -0.38 -1.34 -32.71
CA ASN A 120 0.73 -0.87 -33.51
C ASN A 120 0.36 0.29 -34.44
N LYS A 121 1.33 0.87 -35.12
CA LYS A 121 1.13 2.03 -36.02
C LYS A 121 0.17 1.77 -37.19
N ASN A 122 -0.09 0.49 -37.52
CA ASN A 122 -1.00 0.07 -38.57
C ASN A 122 -2.40 -0.26 -38.06
N GLY A 123 -2.66 -0.09 -36.76
CA GLY A 123 -3.96 -0.36 -36.13
C GLY A 123 -4.18 -1.84 -35.74
N PHE A 124 -3.18 -2.70 -35.77
CA PHE A 124 -3.29 -4.10 -35.41
C PHE A 124 -2.87 -4.33 -33.96
N LEU A 125 -3.46 -5.36 -33.32
CA LEU A 125 -3.08 -5.81 -31.99
C LEU A 125 -1.77 -6.63 -32.07
N GLU A 126 -0.86 -6.34 -31.14
CA GLU A 126 0.36 -7.10 -30.89
C GLU A 126 0.49 -7.41 -29.40
N ASP A 127 1.18 -8.52 -29.07
CA ASP A 127 1.49 -8.83 -27.68
C ASP A 127 2.38 -7.75 -27.06
N PHE A 128 1.95 -7.18 -25.92
CA PHE A 128 2.75 -6.21 -25.19
C PHE A 128 4.06 -6.82 -24.69
N CYS A 129 4.00 -8.03 -24.15
CA CYS A 129 5.16 -8.79 -23.70
C CYS A 129 5.50 -9.88 -24.72
N ARG A 130 6.54 -9.66 -25.49
CA ARG A 130 6.96 -10.60 -26.57
C ARG A 130 7.40 -11.97 -26.04
N GLU A 131 7.90 -12.02 -24.82
CA GLU A 131 8.35 -13.27 -24.16
C GLU A 131 7.18 -14.11 -23.63
N TYR A 132 6.03 -13.49 -23.37
CA TYR A 132 4.85 -14.12 -22.80
C TYR A 132 3.65 -13.98 -23.74
N LYS A 133 3.72 -14.63 -24.89
CA LYS A 133 2.61 -14.63 -25.87
C LYS A 133 1.37 -15.32 -25.31
N GLU A 134 0.21 -14.82 -25.68
CA GLU A 134 -1.05 -15.48 -25.37
C GLU A 134 -1.19 -16.76 -26.21
N PRO A 135 -1.43 -17.93 -25.57
CA PRO A 135 -1.68 -19.16 -26.32
C PRO A 135 -3.08 -19.16 -26.94
N GLU A 136 -3.26 -19.96 -27.98
CA GLU A 136 -4.56 -20.17 -28.56
C GLU A 136 -4.86 -21.70 -28.61
N PRO A 137 -5.90 -22.18 -27.89
CA PRO A 137 -6.89 -21.42 -27.09
C PRO A 137 -6.33 -20.85 -25.78
N SER A 138 -6.83 -19.67 -25.41
CA SER A 138 -6.38 -18.93 -24.21
C SER A 138 -7.31 -19.23 -23.03
N ARG A 139 -6.80 -19.90 -21.98
CA ARG A 139 -7.52 -20.13 -20.73
C ARG A 139 -6.72 -19.58 -19.57
N ARG A 140 -7.38 -18.86 -18.67
CA ARG A 140 -6.75 -18.19 -17.51
C ARG A 140 -5.90 -19.14 -16.65
N GLN A 141 -6.40 -20.37 -16.42
CA GLN A 141 -5.71 -21.37 -15.61
C GLN A 141 -4.43 -21.93 -16.22
N ASP A 142 -4.20 -21.70 -17.52
CA ASP A 142 -3.01 -22.19 -18.22
C ASP A 142 -1.88 -21.16 -18.26
N PHE A 143 -2.08 -19.96 -17.68
CA PHE A 143 -1.06 -18.94 -17.68
C PHE A 143 0.05 -19.25 -16.68
N SER A 144 1.28 -19.26 -17.17
CA SER A 144 2.49 -19.48 -16.41
C SER A 144 3.61 -18.59 -16.96
N PRO A 145 4.53 -18.08 -16.11
CA PRO A 145 4.49 -18.13 -14.65
C PRO A 145 3.34 -17.28 -14.07
N ASP A 146 3.02 -17.50 -12.79
CA ASP A 146 2.09 -16.61 -12.07
C ASP A 146 2.56 -15.16 -12.15
N ALA A 147 1.65 -14.26 -12.41
CA ALA A 147 1.93 -12.83 -12.46
C ALA A 147 1.26 -12.10 -11.30
N PHE A 148 1.97 -11.13 -10.74
CA PHE A 148 1.50 -10.34 -9.61
C PHE A 148 1.60 -8.84 -9.92
N ILE A 149 0.67 -8.07 -9.38
CA ILE A 149 0.72 -6.61 -9.43
C ILE A 149 0.80 -6.05 -8.00
N ARG A 150 1.45 -4.91 -7.85
CA ARG A 150 1.50 -4.21 -6.56
C ARG A 150 0.12 -3.70 -6.17
N SER A 151 -0.28 -3.97 -4.94
CA SER A 151 -1.57 -3.47 -4.42
C SER A 151 -1.49 -2.05 -3.88
N GLY A 152 -0.29 -1.56 -3.51
CA GLY A 152 -0.14 -0.25 -2.90
C GLY A 152 -0.54 -0.15 -1.43
N SER A 153 -1.11 -1.21 -0.85
CA SER A 153 -1.65 -1.16 0.50
C SER A 153 -0.57 -1.09 1.59
N ILE A 154 0.57 -1.78 1.41
CA ILE A 154 1.67 -1.82 2.37
C ILE A 154 3.00 -1.70 1.65
N TYR A 155 3.82 -0.74 2.09
CA TYR A 155 5.25 -0.64 1.77
C TYR A 155 6.01 -0.57 3.09
N LEU A 156 6.88 -1.54 3.36
CA LEU A 156 7.77 -1.57 4.51
C LEU A 156 9.21 -1.58 4.03
N SER A 157 9.94 -0.50 4.24
CA SER A 157 11.30 -0.30 3.70
C SER A 157 12.31 -0.12 4.81
N LYS A 158 13.53 -0.63 4.60
CA LYS A 158 14.67 -0.25 5.44
C LYS A 158 14.98 1.23 5.24
N THR A 159 15.01 1.99 6.32
CA THR A 159 15.19 3.45 6.30
C THR A 159 16.51 3.85 5.65
N LYS A 160 17.59 3.12 5.96
CA LYS A 160 18.90 3.35 5.37
C LYS A 160 18.86 3.33 3.83
N GLN A 161 18.29 2.25 3.28
CA GLN A 161 18.17 2.08 1.82
C GLN A 161 17.32 3.18 1.17
N LEU A 162 16.21 3.55 1.82
CA LEU A 162 15.30 4.58 1.32
C LEU A 162 16.01 5.95 1.25
N ILE A 163 16.80 6.30 2.27
CA ILE A 163 17.54 7.57 2.30
C ILE A 163 18.70 7.59 1.31
N GLU A 164 19.50 6.51 1.24
CA GLU A 164 20.71 6.44 0.41
C GLU A 164 20.39 6.37 -1.08
N ASN A 165 19.36 5.64 -1.46
CA ASN A 165 19.04 5.36 -2.87
C ASN A 165 17.88 6.20 -3.42
N GLY A 166 17.14 6.92 -2.58
CA GLY A 166 15.95 7.65 -3.00
C GLY A 166 14.84 6.74 -3.55
N LEU A 167 14.73 5.50 -3.07
CA LEU A 167 13.79 4.51 -3.58
C LEU A 167 13.01 3.86 -2.43
N ILE A 168 11.69 3.80 -2.52
CA ILE A 168 10.86 3.10 -1.52
C ILE A 168 11.20 1.61 -1.51
N ARG A 169 11.35 0.98 -2.67
CA ARG A 169 11.49 -0.48 -2.78
C ARG A 169 12.93 -0.99 -2.74
N GLY A 170 13.85 -0.28 -3.38
CA GLY A 170 15.23 -0.74 -3.50
C GLY A 170 15.39 -1.97 -4.42
N SER A 171 16.45 -2.77 -4.18
CA SER A 171 16.87 -3.85 -5.08
C SER A 171 16.37 -5.25 -4.68
N HIS A 172 16.12 -5.49 -3.39
CA HIS A 172 15.73 -6.81 -2.87
C HIS A 172 14.37 -6.70 -2.20
N VAL A 173 13.31 -6.81 -2.99
CA VAL A 173 11.93 -6.63 -2.55
C VAL A 173 11.29 -7.98 -2.29
N LEU A 174 10.78 -8.19 -1.08
CA LEU A 174 9.96 -9.37 -0.75
C LEU A 174 8.49 -9.08 -1.04
N PRO A 175 7.76 -10.01 -1.65
CA PRO A 175 6.33 -9.89 -1.82
C PRO A 175 5.59 -10.22 -0.52
N LEU A 176 4.59 -9.42 -0.20
CA LEU A 176 3.51 -9.77 0.71
C LEU A 176 2.28 -10.06 -0.15
N GLU A 177 1.93 -11.32 -0.32
CA GLU A 177 0.76 -11.68 -1.11
C GLU A 177 -0.52 -11.39 -0.33
N VAL A 178 -1.40 -10.60 -0.92
CA VAL A 178 -2.72 -10.27 -0.37
C VAL A 178 -3.81 -10.68 -1.34
N SER A 179 -5.03 -10.91 -0.86
CA SER A 179 -6.15 -11.15 -1.76
C SER A 179 -6.55 -9.86 -2.49
N GLU A 180 -7.24 -10.01 -3.62
CA GLU A 180 -7.72 -8.89 -4.44
C GLU A 180 -8.55 -7.88 -3.65
N VAL A 181 -9.31 -8.33 -2.64
CA VAL A 181 -10.09 -7.46 -1.74
C VAL A 181 -9.21 -6.47 -0.99
N PHE A 182 -8.05 -6.92 -0.48
CA PHE A 182 -7.08 -6.08 0.21
C PHE A 182 -6.21 -5.24 -0.74
N SER A 183 -6.42 -5.38 -2.05
CA SER A 183 -5.72 -4.60 -3.07
C SER A 183 -6.52 -3.39 -3.58
N ILE A 184 -7.78 -3.25 -3.15
CA ILE A 184 -8.61 -2.12 -3.57
C ILE A 184 -7.96 -0.81 -3.13
N ASN A 185 -7.67 0.02 -4.13
CA ASN A 185 -7.17 1.38 -3.96
C ASN A 185 -8.22 2.34 -4.50
N VAL A 186 -8.60 3.32 -3.69
CA VAL A 186 -9.70 4.25 -4.01
C VAL A 186 -9.08 5.52 -4.58
N ASP A 187 -8.87 5.55 -5.89
CA ASP A 187 -8.35 6.70 -6.62
C ASP A 187 -9.44 7.39 -7.45
N GLU A 188 -10.48 6.63 -7.87
CA GLU A 188 -11.58 7.10 -8.68
C GLU A 188 -12.93 6.71 -8.08
N GLU A 189 -14.02 7.33 -8.57
CA GLU A 189 -15.38 7.07 -8.09
C GLU A 189 -15.77 5.59 -8.22
N LEU A 190 -15.36 4.92 -9.30
CA LEU A 190 -15.63 3.50 -9.51
C LEU A 190 -14.98 2.62 -8.43
N ASP A 191 -13.80 3.00 -7.94
CA ASP A 191 -13.13 2.27 -6.89
C ASP A 191 -13.84 2.42 -5.55
N PHE A 192 -14.43 3.59 -5.31
CA PHE A 192 -15.28 3.82 -4.15
C PHE A 192 -16.49 2.88 -4.15
N PHE A 193 -17.19 2.75 -5.28
CA PHE A 193 -18.28 1.78 -5.41
C PHE A 193 -17.83 0.33 -5.19
N LYS A 194 -16.68 -0.06 -5.71
CA LYS A 194 -16.12 -1.41 -5.44
C LYS A 194 -15.90 -1.62 -3.95
N ALA A 195 -15.30 -0.65 -3.28
CA ALA A 195 -15.07 -0.71 -1.83
C ALA A 195 -16.39 -0.83 -1.06
N GLU A 196 -17.40 -0.05 -1.42
CA GLU A 196 -18.73 -0.07 -0.81
C GLU A 196 -19.43 -1.43 -0.99
N VAL A 197 -19.38 -2.01 -2.18
CA VAL A 197 -19.94 -3.35 -2.46
C VAL A 197 -19.25 -4.41 -1.62
N VAL A 198 -17.92 -4.36 -1.50
CA VAL A 198 -17.15 -5.30 -0.67
C VAL A 198 -17.56 -5.19 0.80
N MET A 199 -17.66 -3.97 1.32
CA MET A 199 -18.07 -3.72 2.71
C MET A 199 -19.47 -4.23 3.02
N ASN A 200 -20.42 -4.01 2.11
CA ASN A 200 -21.83 -4.32 2.29
C ASN A 200 -22.19 -5.77 1.95
N SER A 201 -21.34 -6.49 1.21
CA SER A 201 -21.63 -7.86 0.74
C SER A 201 -21.73 -8.88 1.87
N GLY A 202 -21.13 -8.63 3.01
CA GLY A 202 -20.99 -9.58 4.11
C GLY A 202 -20.09 -10.79 3.80
N LYS A 203 -19.69 -10.98 2.54
CA LYS A 203 -18.87 -12.12 2.08
C LYS A 203 -17.46 -12.11 2.70
N PHE A 204 -16.92 -10.93 2.95
CA PHE A 204 -15.58 -10.74 3.50
C PHE A 204 -15.63 -10.24 4.96
N LYS A 205 -16.69 -10.61 5.67
CA LYS A 205 -16.95 -10.09 7.01
C LYS A 205 -15.86 -10.44 8.03
N GLU A 206 -15.30 -11.63 7.92
CA GLU A 206 -14.21 -12.06 8.81
C GLU A 206 -12.90 -11.34 8.49
N GLU A 207 -12.55 -11.23 7.21
CA GLU A 207 -11.34 -10.54 6.75
C GLU A 207 -11.38 -9.05 7.08
N LEU A 208 -12.58 -8.46 7.07
CA LEU A 208 -12.79 -7.03 7.35
C LEU A 208 -13.29 -6.79 8.78
N ARG A 209 -13.18 -7.76 9.67
CA ARG A 209 -13.76 -7.70 11.03
C ARG A 209 -13.38 -6.42 11.78
N LEU A 210 -12.11 -6.04 11.77
CA LEU A 210 -11.65 -4.82 12.43
C LEU A 210 -12.24 -3.57 11.78
N PHE A 211 -12.27 -3.53 10.45
CA PHE A 211 -12.88 -2.43 9.71
C PHE A 211 -14.37 -2.27 10.05
N ASN A 212 -15.11 -3.37 10.10
CA ASN A 212 -16.55 -3.35 10.43
C ASN A 212 -16.82 -2.95 11.89
N SER A 213 -15.96 -3.32 12.82
CA SER A 213 -16.09 -2.90 14.22
C SER A 213 -15.85 -1.40 14.40
N LEU A 214 -14.89 -0.83 13.66
CA LEU A 214 -14.63 0.59 13.65
C LEU A 214 -15.76 1.38 12.99
N LYS A 215 -16.29 0.90 11.85
CA LYS A 215 -17.45 1.52 11.19
C LYS A 215 -18.64 1.66 12.13
N ALA A 216 -18.95 0.63 12.93
CA ALA A 216 -20.05 0.65 13.88
C ALA A 216 -19.91 1.73 14.96
N LEU A 217 -18.69 2.18 15.28
CA LEU A 217 -18.46 3.28 16.23
C LEU A 217 -18.81 4.67 15.66
N TYR A 218 -18.87 4.82 14.35
CA TYR A 218 -19.19 6.08 13.68
C TYR A 218 -20.65 6.19 13.23
N GLU A 219 -21.37 5.06 13.23
CA GLU A 219 -22.80 5.03 12.88
C GLU A 219 -23.73 5.22 14.09
N THR A 220 -23.18 5.31 15.30
CA THR A 220 -23.89 5.62 16.57
C THR A 220 -23.72 7.07 16.95
#